data_092346836fc2f3d4c392be04b33a1507
#
_entry.id   092346836fc2f3d4c392be04b33a1507
#
_cell.length_a   1.000
_cell.length_b   1.000
_cell.length_c   1.000
_cell.angle_alpha   90.00
_cell.angle_beta   90.00
_cell.angle_gamma   90.00
#
_symmetry.space_group_name_H-M   'P 1'
#
loop_
_entity.id
_entity.type
_entity.pdbx_description
1 polymer ?
#
loop_
_entity_poly.entity_id
_entity_poly.type
_entity_poly.pdbx_seq_one_letter_code
_entity_poly.pdbx_strand_id
1 'polypeptide(L)'
;MKKKKIEKGSVQETLLLPLYGRKRAMEMYPGNFNDLDCQRIYNEVEIDYNRKGIMEKIGAIMAATRQYDLASVCRSYLKDHPRSCVVNLGCGLDTTFSQVDNGQARAYNLDFPDAIAVRNELLGERERETNIACDLNDLSWFDKIDFHPEDGIVFFASGVFYYFKTEQVKTLFTAMAEHFPGGKLVFDATKKKGLKNMLKTWLKDCDDNIGVYFSVDELSELKSWSSSFSSVIRKGYLTGYRPLDKRYGFVLNTVFKHLDKSCMCQIIEIRFK
;
A
#
# COMPACT_ATOMS: atom_id res chain seq x y z
N MET A 1 -20.28 -22.18 -3.90
CA MET A 1 -18.85 -22.53 -4.09
C MET A 1 -18.17 -22.59 -2.73
N LYS A 2 -17.23 -23.53 -2.52
CA LYS A 2 -16.45 -23.61 -1.27
C LYS A 2 -15.44 -22.46 -1.26
N LYS A 3 -15.43 -21.63 -0.21
CA LYS A 3 -14.48 -20.52 -0.09
C LYS A 3 -13.06 -21.06 0.07
N LYS A 4 -12.10 -20.36 -0.53
CA LYS A 4 -10.66 -20.66 -0.38
C LYS A 4 -10.23 -20.35 1.04
N LYS A 5 -9.62 -21.32 1.69
CA LYS A 5 -8.96 -21.14 2.99
C LYS A 5 -7.51 -20.76 2.76
N ILE A 6 -7.07 -19.66 3.36
CA ILE A 6 -5.66 -19.24 3.40
C ILE A 6 -5.09 -19.74 4.72
N GLU A 7 -3.92 -20.39 4.67
CA GLU A 7 -3.31 -21.00 5.86
C GLU A 7 -2.92 -19.93 6.89
N LYS A 8 -3.29 -20.16 8.15
CA LYS A 8 -2.88 -19.31 9.29
C LYS A 8 -1.38 -19.46 9.54
N GLY A 9 -0.74 -18.36 9.97
CA GLY A 9 0.70 -18.35 10.26
C GLY A 9 1.61 -18.21 9.03
N SER A 10 1.04 -17.96 7.85
CA SER A 10 1.79 -17.66 6.64
C SER A 10 1.79 -16.15 6.34
N VAL A 11 2.75 -15.68 5.54
CA VAL A 11 2.74 -14.31 4.99
C VAL A 11 1.39 -14.01 4.31
N GLN A 12 0.75 -15.02 3.74
CA GLN A 12 -0.55 -14.93 3.09
C GLN A 12 -1.68 -14.47 4.04
N GLU A 13 -1.59 -14.71 5.34
CA GLU A 13 -2.59 -14.23 6.32
C GLU A 13 -2.63 -12.70 6.35
N THR A 14 -1.47 -12.05 6.21
CA THR A 14 -1.38 -10.59 6.19
C THR A 14 -2.07 -9.96 4.98
N LEU A 15 -2.25 -10.71 3.88
CA LEU A 15 -2.97 -10.28 2.67
C LEU A 15 -4.46 -10.03 2.93
N LEU A 16 -5.05 -10.80 3.88
CA LEU A 16 -6.49 -10.76 4.15
C LEU A 16 -6.91 -9.57 5.01
N LEU A 17 -6.03 -9.06 5.85
CA LEU A 17 -6.38 -7.97 6.76
C LEU A 17 -6.73 -6.66 6.03
N PRO A 18 -5.93 -6.19 5.03
CA PRO A 18 -6.31 -5.04 4.21
C PRO A 18 -7.57 -5.29 3.37
N LEU A 19 -7.73 -6.49 2.83
CA LEU A 19 -8.92 -6.88 2.06
C LEU A 19 -10.19 -6.79 2.94
N TYR A 20 -10.15 -7.36 4.15
CA TYR A 20 -11.23 -7.25 5.14
C TYR A 20 -11.55 -5.79 5.45
N GLY A 21 -10.53 -5.00 5.76
CA GLY A 21 -10.69 -3.58 6.09
C GLY A 21 -11.38 -2.79 4.97
N ARG A 22 -10.95 -2.94 3.71
CA ARG A 22 -11.56 -2.28 2.56
C ARG A 22 -13.02 -2.69 2.36
N LYS A 23 -13.31 -4.00 2.44
CA LYS A 23 -14.68 -4.51 2.34
C LYS A 23 -15.58 -3.92 3.42
N ARG A 24 -15.13 -3.90 4.68
CA ARG A 24 -15.89 -3.33 5.80
C ARG A 24 -16.12 -1.82 5.65
N ALA A 25 -15.15 -1.08 5.13
CA ALA A 25 -15.31 0.35 4.87
C ALA A 25 -16.40 0.62 3.81
N MET A 26 -16.44 -0.18 2.74
CA MET A 26 -17.49 -0.06 1.71
C MET A 26 -18.88 -0.36 2.27
N GLU A 27 -18.99 -1.34 3.16
CA GLU A 27 -20.27 -1.67 3.80
C GLU A 27 -20.74 -0.60 4.80
N MET A 28 -19.82 -0.09 5.63
CA MET A 28 -20.15 0.91 6.64
C MET A 28 -20.39 2.31 6.05
N TYR A 29 -19.75 2.62 4.91
CA TYR A 29 -19.80 3.94 4.29
C TYR A 29 -20.04 3.84 2.78
N PRO A 30 -21.23 3.38 2.36
CA PRO A 30 -21.56 3.19 0.95
C PRO A 30 -21.35 4.48 0.13
N GLY A 31 -20.75 4.33 -1.06
CA GLY A 31 -20.43 5.43 -1.96
C GLY A 31 -19.18 6.27 -1.60
N ASN A 32 -18.56 6.01 -0.45
CA ASN A 32 -17.31 6.68 -0.06
C ASN A 32 -16.06 5.97 -0.63
N PHE A 33 -16.14 4.68 -0.74
CA PHE A 33 -15.12 3.82 -1.32
C PHE A 33 -15.76 2.89 -2.35
N ASN A 34 -15.02 2.58 -3.40
CA ASN A 34 -15.48 1.65 -4.43
C ASN A 34 -14.29 0.78 -4.87
N ASP A 35 -14.39 -0.52 -4.61
CA ASP A 35 -13.43 -1.54 -5.01
C ASP A 35 -14.16 -2.84 -5.33
N LEU A 36 -14.61 -2.96 -6.57
CA LEU A 36 -15.41 -4.12 -7.03
C LEU A 36 -14.60 -5.42 -6.96
N ASP A 37 -13.30 -5.36 -7.23
CA ASP A 37 -12.42 -6.52 -7.14
C ASP A 37 -12.26 -6.98 -5.69
N CYS A 38 -12.11 -6.06 -4.75
CA CYS A 38 -12.09 -6.37 -3.32
C CYS A 38 -13.39 -7.09 -2.90
N GLN A 39 -14.54 -6.63 -3.37
CA GLN A 39 -15.82 -7.27 -3.06
C GLN A 39 -15.88 -8.70 -3.62
N ARG A 40 -15.42 -8.91 -4.86
CA ARG A 40 -15.37 -10.21 -5.51
C ARG A 40 -14.47 -11.17 -4.75
N ILE A 41 -13.20 -10.78 -4.54
CA ILE A 41 -12.23 -11.63 -3.83
C ILE A 41 -12.70 -11.98 -2.42
N TYR A 42 -13.27 -11.01 -1.69
CA TYR A 42 -13.78 -11.24 -0.33
C TYR A 42 -14.83 -12.35 -0.28
N ASN A 43 -15.63 -12.50 -1.32
CA ASN A 43 -16.64 -13.54 -1.39
C ASN A 43 -16.05 -14.93 -1.70
N GLU A 44 -14.85 -14.99 -2.28
CA GLU A 44 -14.15 -16.22 -2.68
C GLU A 44 -13.24 -16.78 -1.59
N VAL A 45 -12.83 -15.95 -0.60
CA VAL A 45 -11.93 -16.35 0.48
C VAL A 45 -12.66 -16.53 1.82
N GLU A 46 -12.14 -17.44 2.66
CA GLU A 46 -12.57 -17.59 4.05
C GLU A 46 -11.80 -16.61 4.92
N ILE A 47 -12.52 -15.68 5.56
CA ILE A 47 -11.93 -14.65 6.43
C ILE A 47 -12.52 -14.82 7.82
N ASP A 48 -11.66 -15.15 8.79
CA ASP A 48 -11.99 -15.35 10.20
C ASP A 48 -11.46 -14.18 11.05
N TYR A 49 -11.84 -12.93 10.70
CA TYR A 49 -11.57 -11.77 11.55
C TYR A 49 -12.84 -11.34 12.27
N ASN A 50 -12.83 -11.47 13.60
CA ASN A 50 -13.96 -11.06 14.46
C ASN A 50 -13.63 -9.76 15.19
N ARG A 51 -13.30 -8.69 14.43
CA ARG A 51 -13.13 -7.36 15.00
C ARG A 51 -14.47 -6.65 15.06
N LYS A 52 -14.75 -5.99 16.19
CA LYS A 52 -16.02 -5.29 16.42
C LYS A 52 -15.79 -3.91 17.03
N GLY A 53 -16.80 -3.04 16.91
CA GLY A 53 -16.83 -1.75 17.53
C GLY A 53 -15.92 -0.71 16.88
N ILE A 54 -15.35 0.18 17.70
CA ILE A 54 -14.61 1.35 17.22
C ILE A 54 -13.29 0.96 16.51
N MET A 55 -12.63 -0.11 16.96
CA MET A 55 -11.37 -0.57 16.36
C MET A 55 -11.58 -1.13 14.96
N GLU A 56 -12.68 -1.83 14.73
CA GLU A 56 -13.06 -2.27 13.39
C GLU A 56 -13.28 -1.07 12.45
N LYS A 57 -14.03 -0.05 12.92
CA LYS A 57 -14.29 1.17 12.15
C LYS A 57 -13.00 1.90 11.79
N ILE A 58 -12.11 2.08 12.76
CA ILE A 58 -10.81 2.74 12.53
C ILE A 58 -10.01 1.96 11.48
N GLY A 59 -9.85 0.65 11.65
CA GLY A 59 -9.07 -0.16 10.70
C GLY A 59 -9.66 -0.21 9.31
N ALA A 60 -10.98 -0.30 9.20
CA ALA A 60 -11.66 -0.27 7.91
C ALA A 60 -11.44 1.06 7.19
N ILE A 61 -11.65 2.20 7.88
CA ILE A 61 -11.43 3.53 7.31
C ILE A 61 -9.96 3.71 6.91
N MET A 62 -9.02 3.31 7.76
CA MET A 62 -7.59 3.42 7.47
C MET A 62 -7.20 2.59 6.25
N ALA A 63 -7.63 1.34 6.14
CA ALA A 63 -7.30 0.48 5.01
C ALA A 63 -7.83 1.04 3.68
N ALA A 64 -9.08 1.50 3.66
CA ALA A 64 -9.69 2.04 2.45
C ALA A 64 -9.15 3.43 2.09
N THR A 65 -8.86 4.29 3.09
CA THR A 65 -8.27 5.62 2.87
C THR A 65 -6.87 5.48 2.29
N ARG A 66 -6.04 4.56 2.81
CA ARG A 66 -4.70 4.30 2.28
C ARG A 66 -4.74 3.95 0.79
N GLN A 67 -5.59 3.00 0.39
CA GLN A 67 -5.73 2.65 -1.02
C GLN A 67 -6.15 3.87 -1.86
N TYR A 68 -7.13 4.63 -1.39
CA TYR A 68 -7.59 5.84 -2.07
C TYR A 68 -6.45 6.86 -2.26
N ASP A 69 -5.64 7.07 -1.24
CA ASP A 69 -4.54 8.05 -1.24
C ASP A 69 -3.44 7.63 -2.21
N LEU A 70 -3.02 6.36 -2.16
CA LEU A 70 -2.04 5.82 -3.10
C LEU A 70 -2.56 5.87 -4.54
N ALA A 71 -3.83 5.50 -4.76
CA ALA A 71 -4.50 5.64 -6.06
C ALA A 71 -4.55 7.10 -6.54
N SER A 72 -4.74 8.05 -5.63
CA SER A 72 -4.77 9.48 -5.97
C SER A 72 -3.42 9.98 -6.47
N VAL A 73 -2.32 9.50 -5.88
CA VAL A 73 -0.97 9.82 -6.34
C VAL A 73 -0.70 9.21 -7.72
N CYS A 74 -1.01 7.92 -7.90
CA CYS A 74 -0.87 7.25 -9.20
C CYS A 74 -1.70 7.95 -10.27
N ARG A 75 -2.98 8.24 -9.98
CA ARG A 75 -3.87 8.96 -10.92
C ARG A 75 -3.34 10.35 -11.27
N SER A 76 -2.77 11.06 -10.31
CA SER A 76 -2.16 12.37 -10.57
C SER A 76 -0.94 12.25 -11.47
N TYR A 77 -0.11 11.23 -11.26
CA TYR A 77 1.08 10.97 -12.09
C TYR A 77 0.69 10.60 -13.52
N LEU A 78 -0.32 9.73 -13.68
CA LEU A 78 -0.83 9.29 -14.98
C LEU A 78 -1.45 10.39 -15.84
N LYS A 79 -1.84 11.54 -15.26
CA LYS A 79 -2.29 12.70 -16.05
C LYS A 79 -1.17 13.31 -16.88
N ASP A 80 0.04 13.36 -16.31
CA ASP A 80 1.21 13.93 -16.96
C ASP A 80 1.99 12.87 -17.75
N HIS A 81 1.86 11.59 -17.37
CA HIS A 81 2.57 10.43 -17.92
C HIS A 81 1.59 9.28 -18.23
N PRO A 82 0.72 9.39 -19.25
CA PRO A 82 -0.38 8.45 -19.46
C PRO A 82 0.04 7.02 -19.82
N ARG A 83 1.24 6.82 -20.35
CA ARG A 83 1.78 5.50 -20.71
C ARG A 83 2.74 4.91 -19.67
N SER A 84 2.84 5.55 -18.51
CA SER A 84 3.84 5.16 -17.51
C SER A 84 3.64 3.75 -16.97
N CYS A 85 4.72 3.20 -16.41
CA CYS A 85 4.66 2.02 -15.58
C CYS A 85 4.09 2.38 -14.20
N VAL A 86 3.13 1.60 -13.71
CA VAL A 86 2.58 1.68 -12.35
C VAL A 86 3.02 0.42 -11.61
N VAL A 87 3.92 0.56 -10.64
CA VAL A 87 4.54 -0.59 -9.96
C VAL A 87 4.04 -0.69 -8.54
N ASN A 88 3.40 -1.81 -8.22
CA ASN A 88 2.88 -2.13 -6.89
C ASN A 88 3.89 -3.02 -6.15
N LEU A 89 4.58 -2.46 -5.18
CA LEU A 89 5.58 -3.17 -4.37
C LEU A 89 4.91 -3.85 -3.18
N GLY A 90 5.08 -5.17 -3.05
CA GLY A 90 4.37 -5.97 -2.05
C GLY A 90 2.87 -5.96 -2.29
N CYS A 91 2.48 -6.37 -3.49
CA CYS A 91 1.13 -6.12 -4.01
C CYS A 91 0.02 -6.91 -3.29
N GLY A 92 0.32 -8.06 -2.73
CA GLY A 92 -0.68 -8.93 -2.12
C GLY A 92 -1.96 -9.05 -2.95
N LEU A 93 -3.09 -8.81 -2.32
CA LEU A 93 -4.41 -8.74 -2.96
C LEU A 93 -4.89 -7.28 -3.16
N ASP A 94 -3.94 -6.35 -3.33
CA ASP A 94 -4.27 -4.96 -3.67
C ASP A 94 -4.76 -4.85 -5.13
N THR A 95 -5.74 -3.99 -5.33
CA THR A 95 -6.47 -3.79 -6.59
C THR A 95 -6.45 -2.32 -7.02
N THR A 96 -5.47 -1.57 -6.54
CA THR A 96 -5.36 -0.13 -6.79
C THR A 96 -5.26 0.21 -8.28
N PHE A 97 -4.55 -0.63 -9.06
CA PHE A 97 -4.40 -0.35 -10.49
C PHE A 97 -5.74 -0.32 -11.23
N SER A 98 -6.67 -1.22 -10.93
CA SER A 98 -8.00 -1.20 -11.56
C SER A 98 -8.81 0.09 -11.32
N GLN A 99 -8.43 0.88 -10.30
CA GLN A 99 -9.07 2.15 -9.99
C GLN A 99 -8.40 3.34 -10.70
N VAL A 100 -7.20 3.17 -11.24
CA VAL A 100 -6.41 4.24 -11.86
C VAL A 100 -6.09 3.97 -13.32
N ASP A 101 -6.37 2.77 -13.82
CA ASP A 101 -6.14 2.37 -15.21
C ASP A 101 -6.80 3.36 -16.17
N ASN A 102 -5.97 3.96 -17.02
CA ASN A 102 -6.38 4.93 -18.03
C ASN A 102 -6.43 4.34 -19.46
N GLY A 103 -6.29 3.01 -19.57
CA GLY A 103 -6.28 2.30 -20.86
C GLY A 103 -4.93 2.34 -21.59
N GLN A 104 -3.90 3.01 -21.08
CA GLN A 104 -2.58 3.16 -21.70
C GLN A 104 -1.43 2.75 -20.77
N ALA A 105 -1.58 2.92 -19.47
CA ALA A 105 -0.57 2.56 -18.47
C ALA A 105 -0.38 1.04 -18.40
N ARG A 106 0.81 0.61 -17.98
CA ARG A 106 1.15 -0.79 -17.71
C ARG A 106 1.39 -0.96 -16.22
N ALA A 107 0.85 -2.02 -15.63
CA ALA A 107 1.04 -2.32 -14.22
C ALA A 107 1.96 -3.51 -14.00
N TYR A 108 2.77 -3.42 -12.97
CA TYR A 108 3.63 -4.49 -12.46
C TYR A 108 3.33 -4.71 -10.98
N ASN A 109 2.88 -5.90 -10.64
CA ASN A 109 2.53 -6.29 -9.28
C ASN A 109 3.61 -7.24 -8.74
N LEU A 110 4.37 -6.78 -7.75
CA LEU A 110 5.53 -7.48 -7.21
C LEU A 110 5.24 -8.00 -5.80
N ASP A 111 5.49 -9.29 -5.57
CA ASP A 111 5.42 -9.89 -4.23
C ASP A 111 6.16 -11.24 -4.21
N PHE A 112 6.23 -11.86 -3.05
CA PHE A 112 6.77 -13.20 -2.90
C PHE A 112 6.00 -14.22 -3.75
N PRO A 113 6.65 -15.33 -4.16
CA PRO A 113 6.04 -16.32 -5.06
C PRO A 113 4.71 -16.88 -4.57
N ASP A 114 4.57 -17.11 -3.28
CA ASP A 114 3.33 -17.63 -2.67
C ASP A 114 2.19 -16.61 -2.68
N ALA A 115 2.49 -15.32 -2.46
CA ALA A 115 1.51 -14.24 -2.57
C ALA A 115 1.06 -14.04 -4.03
N ILE A 116 2.00 -14.09 -4.98
CA ILE A 116 1.69 -14.01 -6.41
C ILE A 116 0.85 -15.22 -6.86
N ALA A 117 1.12 -16.41 -6.36
CA ALA A 117 0.30 -17.59 -6.68
C ALA A 117 -1.17 -17.41 -6.22
N VAL A 118 -1.38 -16.91 -5.00
CA VAL A 118 -2.71 -16.60 -4.49
C VAL A 118 -3.38 -15.48 -5.30
N ARG A 119 -2.61 -14.44 -5.67
CA ARG A 119 -3.10 -13.35 -6.51
C ARG A 119 -3.55 -13.84 -7.88
N ASN A 120 -2.75 -14.66 -8.56
CA ASN A 120 -3.07 -15.23 -9.87
C ASN A 120 -4.35 -16.06 -9.83
N GLU A 121 -4.53 -16.86 -8.79
CA GLU A 121 -5.73 -17.68 -8.61
C GLU A 121 -7.00 -16.84 -8.41
N LEU A 122 -6.93 -15.79 -7.59
CA LEU A 122 -8.09 -14.98 -7.21
C LEU A 122 -8.40 -13.85 -8.20
N LEU A 123 -7.40 -13.27 -8.84
CA LEU A 123 -7.58 -12.14 -9.76
C LEU A 123 -7.50 -12.55 -11.22
N GLY A 124 -6.82 -13.67 -11.52
CA GLY A 124 -6.58 -14.13 -12.89
C GLY A 124 -5.60 -13.24 -13.67
N GLU A 125 -5.47 -13.51 -14.96
CA GLU A 125 -4.74 -12.66 -15.88
C GLU A 125 -5.56 -11.40 -16.20
N ARG A 126 -4.87 -10.28 -16.31
CA ARG A 126 -5.46 -8.98 -16.62
C ARG A 126 -4.67 -8.28 -17.70
N GLU A 127 -5.39 -7.66 -18.61
CA GLU A 127 -4.76 -6.83 -19.63
C GLU A 127 -3.93 -5.72 -19.00
N ARG A 128 -2.72 -5.50 -19.50
CA ARG A 128 -1.75 -4.51 -19.04
C ARG A 128 -1.28 -4.68 -17.58
N GLU A 129 -1.60 -5.80 -16.92
CA GLU A 129 -1.04 -6.14 -15.60
C GLU A 129 -0.09 -7.33 -15.72
N THR A 130 1.13 -7.20 -15.19
CA THR A 130 2.11 -8.27 -15.07
C THR A 130 2.38 -8.57 -13.60
N ASN A 131 2.20 -9.81 -13.17
CA ASN A 131 2.53 -10.26 -11.84
C ASN A 131 3.94 -10.84 -11.80
N ILE A 132 4.81 -10.31 -10.93
CA ILE A 132 6.22 -10.68 -10.83
C ILE A 132 6.48 -11.28 -9.44
N ALA A 133 6.80 -12.57 -9.41
CA ALA A 133 7.27 -13.23 -8.19
C ALA A 133 8.73 -12.85 -7.93
N CYS A 134 9.00 -12.17 -6.79
CA CYS A 134 10.34 -11.75 -6.40
C CYS A 134 10.43 -11.44 -4.89
N ASP A 135 11.65 -11.41 -4.37
CA ASP A 135 11.99 -10.68 -3.15
C ASP A 135 12.37 -9.25 -3.54
N LEU A 136 11.78 -8.24 -2.92
CA LEU A 136 12.10 -6.83 -3.22
C LEU A 136 13.55 -6.46 -2.84
N ASN A 137 14.22 -7.25 -2.00
CA ASN A 137 15.65 -7.08 -1.69
C ASN A 137 16.57 -7.57 -2.82
N ASP A 138 16.09 -8.44 -3.70
CA ASP A 138 16.81 -8.86 -4.90
C ASP A 138 16.46 -7.90 -6.05
N LEU A 139 17.34 -6.95 -6.31
CA LEU A 139 17.12 -5.88 -7.28
C LEU A 139 17.00 -6.36 -8.75
N SER A 140 17.17 -7.64 -9.04
CA SER A 140 17.00 -8.21 -10.38
C SER A 140 15.60 -8.03 -10.96
N TRP A 141 14.60 -7.70 -10.14
CA TRP A 141 13.28 -7.36 -10.64
C TRP A 141 13.24 -6.04 -11.43
N PHE A 142 14.24 -5.17 -11.29
CA PHE A 142 14.36 -3.94 -12.09
C PHE A 142 14.35 -4.26 -13.59
N ASP A 143 15.07 -5.29 -14.01
CA ASP A 143 15.19 -5.71 -15.40
C ASP A 143 13.90 -6.35 -15.96
N LYS A 144 12.93 -6.65 -15.09
CA LYS A 144 11.63 -7.18 -15.48
C LYS A 144 10.58 -6.10 -15.74
N ILE A 145 10.91 -4.84 -15.45
CA ILE A 145 10.06 -3.67 -15.71
C ILE A 145 10.45 -3.09 -17.06
N ASP A 146 9.55 -3.13 -18.01
CA ASP A 146 9.75 -2.52 -19.34
C ASP A 146 9.59 -0.98 -19.22
N PHE A 147 10.61 -0.35 -18.65
CA PHE A 147 10.66 1.07 -18.34
C PHE A 147 11.29 1.88 -19.48
N HIS A 148 10.57 2.92 -19.89
CA HIS A 148 11.07 3.93 -20.82
C HIS A 148 11.01 5.29 -20.12
N PRO A 149 12.14 6.01 -19.99
CA PRO A 149 12.19 7.27 -19.25
C PRO A 149 11.15 8.32 -19.72
N GLU A 150 10.87 8.36 -21.02
CA GLU A 150 9.89 9.27 -21.63
C GLU A 150 8.45 8.96 -21.23
N ASP A 151 8.12 7.72 -20.89
CA ASP A 151 6.80 7.29 -20.44
C ASP A 151 6.62 7.49 -18.93
N GLY A 152 7.72 7.48 -18.17
CA GLY A 152 7.74 7.64 -16.73
C GLY A 152 7.39 6.36 -15.96
N ILE A 153 7.52 6.44 -14.62
CA ILE A 153 7.22 5.33 -13.72
C ILE A 153 6.76 5.85 -12.35
N VAL A 154 5.71 5.25 -11.81
CA VAL A 154 5.25 5.50 -10.45
C VAL A 154 5.18 4.20 -9.66
N PHE A 155 5.83 4.19 -8.51
CA PHE A 155 5.80 3.09 -7.56
C PHE A 155 4.87 3.42 -6.42
N PHE A 156 4.14 2.43 -5.92
CA PHE A 156 3.43 2.54 -4.67
C PHE A 156 3.59 1.28 -3.83
N ALA A 157 3.56 1.45 -2.50
CA ALA A 157 3.61 0.36 -1.55
C ALA A 157 2.57 0.59 -0.45
N SER A 158 1.76 -0.41 -0.16
CA SER A 158 0.64 -0.36 0.78
C SER A 158 0.84 -1.33 1.93
N GLY A 159 1.40 -0.85 3.06
CA GLY A 159 1.60 -1.70 4.25
C GLY A 159 2.77 -2.67 4.14
N VAL A 160 3.84 -2.30 3.48
CA VAL A 160 4.95 -3.18 3.09
C VAL A 160 6.21 -2.91 3.89
N PHE A 161 6.71 -1.68 3.87
CA PHE A 161 8.05 -1.38 4.35
C PHE A 161 8.21 -1.51 5.87
N TYR A 162 7.15 -1.57 6.64
CA TYR A 162 7.22 -1.87 8.08
C TYR A 162 8.00 -3.14 8.40
N TYR A 163 7.93 -4.15 7.53
CA TYR A 163 8.55 -5.46 7.71
C TYR A 163 10.03 -5.51 7.32
N PHE A 164 10.55 -4.45 6.70
CA PHE A 164 11.95 -4.37 6.26
C PHE A 164 12.80 -3.69 7.32
N LYS A 165 14.08 -4.07 7.40
CA LYS A 165 15.08 -3.31 8.16
C LYS A 165 15.36 -1.99 7.45
N THR A 166 15.70 -0.94 8.21
CA THR A 166 15.97 0.40 7.65
C THR A 166 17.01 0.37 6.53
N GLU A 167 18.09 -0.41 6.70
CA GLU A 167 19.14 -0.52 5.69
C GLU A 167 18.65 -1.18 4.38
N GLN A 168 17.74 -2.16 4.47
CA GLN A 168 17.13 -2.76 3.27
C GLN A 168 16.29 -1.73 2.51
N VAL A 169 15.47 -0.96 3.22
CA VAL A 169 14.66 0.11 2.61
C VAL A 169 15.56 1.18 1.98
N LYS A 170 16.62 1.58 2.67
CA LYS A 170 17.60 2.55 2.16
C LYS A 170 18.26 2.06 0.87
N THR A 171 18.77 0.83 0.87
CA THR A 171 19.38 0.22 -0.32
C THR A 171 18.38 0.20 -1.48
N LEU A 172 17.17 -0.30 -1.25
CA LEU A 172 16.14 -0.38 -2.27
C LEU A 172 15.79 1.00 -2.85
N PHE A 173 15.49 1.98 -2.00
CA PHE A 173 15.06 3.31 -2.46
C PHE A 173 16.16 4.06 -3.20
N THR A 174 17.42 3.92 -2.76
CA THR A 174 18.57 4.52 -3.44
C THR A 174 18.75 3.90 -4.82
N ALA A 175 18.75 2.58 -4.91
CA ALA A 175 18.87 1.88 -6.19
C ALA A 175 17.70 2.19 -7.15
N MET A 176 16.47 2.27 -6.63
CA MET A 176 15.31 2.67 -7.45
C MET A 176 15.50 4.08 -8.04
N ALA A 177 15.99 5.02 -7.24
CA ALA A 177 16.18 6.40 -7.71
C ALA A 177 17.30 6.54 -8.74
N GLU A 178 18.29 5.65 -8.71
CA GLU A 178 19.37 5.59 -9.69
C GLU A 178 18.95 4.89 -11.00
N HIS A 179 18.13 3.85 -10.88
CA HIS A 179 17.73 3.04 -12.04
C HIS A 179 16.52 3.62 -12.79
N PHE A 180 15.62 4.35 -12.09
CA PHE A 180 14.38 4.88 -12.65
C PHE A 180 14.32 6.42 -12.56
N PRO A 181 15.15 7.13 -13.34
CA PRO A 181 15.19 8.60 -13.31
C PRO A 181 13.83 9.20 -13.67
N GLY A 182 13.47 10.31 -13.00
CA GLY A 182 12.16 10.97 -13.16
C GLY A 182 10.99 10.24 -12.47
N GLY A 183 11.23 9.07 -11.91
CA GLY A 183 10.23 8.26 -11.26
C GLY A 183 9.69 8.86 -9.96
N LYS A 184 8.63 8.27 -9.46
CA LYS A 184 7.97 8.65 -8.20
C LYS A 184 7.67 7.42 -7.36
N LEU A 185 7.94 7.48 -6.06
CA LEU A 185 7.54 6.47 -5.09
C LEU A 185 6.58 7.09 -4.07
N VAL A 186 5.47 6.38 -3.77
CA VAL A 186 4.56 6.72 -2.69
C VAL A 186 4.31 5.50 -1.80
N PHE A 187 4.35 5.70 -0.48
CA PHE A 187 4.13 4.61 0.47
C PHE A 187 3.58 5.13 1.80
N ASP A 188 2.93 4.24 2.54
CA ASP A 188 2.53 4.54 3.90
C ASP A 188 3.63 4.17 4.90
N ALA A 189 3.81 5.03 5.89
CA ALA A 189 4.79 4.86 6.95
C ALA A 189 4.21 5.25 8.31
N THR A 190 4.93 4.93 9.37
CA THR A 190 4.60 5.31 10.73
C THR A 190 5.85 5.77 11.48
N LYS A 191 5.67 6.49 12.57
CA LYS A 191 6.76 6.76 13.53
C LYS A 191 7.07 5.50 14.35
N LYS A 192 8.25 5.45 14.97
CA LYS A 192 8.68 4.34 15.85
C LYS A 192 7.66 4.00 16.95
N LYS A 193 6.98 5.02 17.50
CA LYS A 193 5.88 4.82 18.45
C LYS A 193 4.68 4.12 17.80
N GLY A 194 4.39 4.41 16.55
CA GLY A 194 3.32 3.79 15.78
C GLY A 194 3.59 2.31 15.49
N LEU A 195 4.83 1.90 15.19
CA LEU A 195 5.21 0.50 15.07
C LEU A 195 4.88 -0.30 16.31
N LYS A 196 5.25 0.23 17.50
CA LYS A 196 4.94 -0.43 18.78
C LYS A 196 3.43 -0.58 19.02
N ASN A 197 2.64 0.40 18.58
CA ASN A 197 1.18 0.33 18.69
C ASN A 197 0.61 -0.69 17.69
N MET A 198 1.15 -0.76 16.49
CA MET A 198 0.70 -1.68 15.44
C MET A 198 0.84 -3.16 15.89
N LEU A 199 1.97 -3.53 16.49
CA LEU A 199 2.17 -4.86 17.07
C LEU A 199 1.14 -5.20 18.15
N LYS A 200 0.77 -4.21 18.98
CA LYS A 200 -0.19 -4.40 20.07
C LYS A 200 -1.65 -4.41 19.63
N THR A 201 -1.95 -3.95 18.42
CA THR A 201 -3.34 -3.73 17.95
C THR A 201 -3.65 -4.49 16.67
N TRP A 202 -3.02 -4.10 15.57
CA TRP A 202 -3.38 -4.62 14.24
C TRP A 202 -2.77 -5.99 13.95
N LEU A 203 -1.55 -6.23 14.44
CA LEU A 203 -0.79 -7.46 14.22
C LEU A 203 -0.82 -8.41 15.44
N LYS A 204 -1.54 -8.08 16.49
CA LYS A 204 -1.58 -8.90 17.72
C LYS A 204 -2.13 -10.31 17.53
N ASP A 205 -2.95 -10.51 16.49
CA ASP A 205 -3.58 -11.79 16.17
C ASP A 205 -2.88 -12.51 15.01
N CYS A 206 -1.79 -11.92 14.48
CA CYS A 206 -0.92 -12.52 13.47
C CYS A 206 0.19 -13.32 14.13
N ASP A 207 0.97 -14.07 13.33
CA ASP A 207 2.10 -14.88 13.81
C ASP A 207 3.06 -14.04 14.69
N ASP A 208 3.46 -14.59 15.84
CA ASP A 208 4.38 -13.94 16.80
C ASP A 208 5.77 -13.67 16.20
N ASN A 209 6.11 -14.31 15.07
CA ASN A 209 7.36 -14.09 14.34
C ASN A 209 7.35 -12.85 13.42
N ILE A 210 6.21 -12.17 13.27
CA ILE A 210 6.14 -10.96 12.43
C ILE A 210 6.84 -9.80 13.13
N GLY A 211 8.06 -9.47 12.67
CA GLY A 211 8.79 -8.29 13.10
C GLY A 211 8.41 -7.05 12.29
N VAL A 212 8.39 -5.89 12.96
CA VAL A 212 8.26 -4.59 12.28
C VAL A 212 9.44 -3.71 12.69
N TYR A 213 10.12 -3.12 11.70
CA TYR A 213 11.42 -2.48 11.89
C TYR A 213 11.49 -1.07 11.35
N PHE A 214 11.04 -0.83 10.11
CA PHE A 214 11.16 0.45 9.45
C PHE A 214 10.11 1.45 9.92
N SER A 215 10.58 2.64 10.29
CA SER A 215 9.74 3.79 10.63
C SER A 215 10.36 5.07 10.10
N VAL A 216 9.54 6.11 9.93
CA VAL A 216 10.02 7.44 9.51
C VAL A 216 9.61 8.44 10.57
N ASP A 217 10.55 8.81 11.43
CA ASP A 217 10.35 9.84 12.43
C ASP A 217 10.64 11.22 11.84
N GLU A 218 11.77 11.39 11.14
CA GLU A 218 12.18 12.64 10.53
C GLU A 218 12.42 12.49 9.01
N LEU A 219 11.80 13.37 8.21
CA LEU A 219 11.98 13.37 6.75
C LEU A 219 13.38 13.74 6.29
N SER A 220 14.09 14.53 7.09
CA SER A 220 15.46 14.94 6.79
C SER A 220 16.41 13.74 6.72
N GLU A 221 16.21 12.74 7.57
CA GLU A 221 16.96 11.49 7.51
C GLU A 221 16.71 10.76 6.19
N LEU A 222 15.44 10.53 5.83
CA LEU A 222 15.08 9.88 4.58
C LEU A 222 15.61 10.63 3.36
N LYS A 223 15.52 11.98 3.36
CA LYS A 223 16.03 12.82 2.29
C LYS A 223 17.56 12.73 2.13
N SER A 224 18.28 12.48 3.22
CA SER A 224 19.74 12.37 3.21
C SER A 224 20.26 11.07 2.59
N TRP A 225 19.42 10.08 2.34
CA TRP A 225 19.83 8.77 1.85
C TRP A 225 20.38 8.80 0.43
N SER A 226 19.88 9.69 -0.42
CA SER A 226 20.35 9.78 -1.80
C SER A 226 20.26 11.21 -2.33
N SER A 227 21.32 11.62 -3.06
CA SER A 227 21.31 12.85 -3.84
C SER A 227 20.40 12.79 -5.06
N SER A 228 19.98 11.59 -5.46
CA SER A 228 19.01 11.34 -6.54
C SER A 228 17.54 11.58 -6.14
N PHE A 229 17.27 11.86 -4.85
CA PHE A 229 15.94 12.32 -4.44
C PHE A 229 15.79 13.82 -4.71
N SER A 230 14.95 14.18 -5.68
CA SER A 230 14.64 15.59 -5.98
C SER A 230 13.73 16.21 -4.93
N SER A 231 12.78 15.41 -4.39
CA SER A 231 11.93 15.83 -3.27
C SER A 231 11.48 14.66 -2.41
N VAL A 232 11.32 14.92 -1.10
CA VAL A 232 10.70 14.01 -0.14
C VAL A 232 9.65 14.81 0.63
N ILE A 233 8.39 14.43 0.53
CA ILE A 233 7.28 15.12 1.19
C ILE A 233 6.44 14.17 2.03
N ARG A 234 5.82 14.72 3.07
CA ARG A 234 4.90 14.01 3.98
C ARG A 234 3.51 14.59 3.82
N LYS A 235 2.50 13.72 3.78
CA LYS A 235 1.09 14.09 3.89
C LYS A 235 0.42 13.33 5.02
N GLY A 236 -0.67 13.86 5.53
CA GLY A 236 -1.51 13.16 6.50
C GLY A 236 -2.06 11.87 5.88
N TYR A 237 -2.09 10.82 6.67
CA TYR A 237 -2.62 9.52 6.25
C TYR A 237 -4.13 9.53 6.02
N LEU A 238 -4.86 10.36 6.76
CA LEU A 238 -6.33 10.37 6.76
C LEU A 238 -6.92 11.65 6.11
N THR A 239 -6.13 12.73 6.04
CA THR A 239 -6.59 14.03 5.55
C THR A 239 -5.72 14.60 4.43
N GLY A 240 -4.68 13.89 4.01
CA GLY A 240 -3.67 14.39 3.07
C GLY A 240 -4.15 14.53 1.63
N TYR A 241 -5.15 13.75 1.22
CA TYR A 241 -5.63 13.71 -0.16
C TYR A 241 -7.13 13.98 -0.31
N ARG A 242 -7.87 13.90 0.77
CA ARG A 242 -9.30 14.23 0.80
C ARG A 242 -9.74 14.66 2.21
N PRO A 243 -10.82 15.42 2.34
CA PRO A 243 -11.40 15.72 3.64
C PRO A 243 -11.99 14.46 4.29
N LEU A 244 -12.04 14.44 5.61
CA LEU A 244 -12.72 13.38 6.36
C LEU A 244 -14.22 13.39 6.07
N ASP A 245 -14.81 12.22 5.90
CA ASP A 245 -16.26 12.08 5.72
C ASP A 245 -16.99 12.45 7.02
N LYS A 246 -18.03 13.27 6.90
CA LYS A 246 -18.87 13.68 8.04
C LYS A 246 -19.56 12.48 8.72
N ARG A 247 -19.84 11.41 7.97
CA ARG A 247 -20.46 10.18 8.46
C ARG A 247 -19.60 9.39 9.45
N TYR A 248 -18.29 9.66 9.52
CA TYR A 248 -17.43 9.08 10.58
C TYR A 248 -17.83 9.58 11.98
N GLY A 249 -18.53 10.74 12.07
CA GLY A 249 -18.94 11.36 13.30
C GLY A 249 -17.85 12.21 13.96
N PHE A 250 -18.26 13.06 14.90
CA PHE A 250 -17.38 14.04 15.52
C PHE A 250 -16.17 13.40 16.24
N VAL A 251 -16.42 12.34 17.00
CA VAL A 251 -15.36 11.68 17.81
C VAL A 251 -14.27 11.09 16.91
N LEU A 252 -14.63 10.26 15.90
CA LEU A 252 -13.65 9.68 15.01
C LEU A 252 -12.92 10.73 14.17
N ASN A 253 -13.63 11.74 13.68
CA ASN A 253 -13.00 12.84 12.93
C ASN A 253 -11.99 13.62 13.78
N THR A 254 -12.24 13.78 15.08
CA THR A 254 -11.28 14.41 16.01
C THR A 254 -10.07 13.52 16.23
N VAL A 255 -10.29 12.23 16.45
CA VAL A 255 -9.20 11.24 16.59
C VAL A 255 -8.32 11.22 15.35
N PHE A 256 -8.91 11.17 14.16
CA PHE A 256 -8.18 11.12 12.90
C PHE A 256 -7.36 12.37 12.61
N LYS A 257 -7.89 13.56 12.91
CA LYS A 257 -7.13 14.81 12.82
C LYS A 257 -5.94 14.82 13.79
N HIS A 258 -6.11 14.27 15.00
CA HIS A 258 -5.03 14.16 15.97
C HIS A 258 -3.95 13.16 15.52
N LEU A 259 -4.33 12.01 14.97
CA LEU A 259 -3.41 11.03 14.42
C LEU A 259 -2.55 11.64 13.30
N ASP A 260 -3.17 12.36 12.36
CA ASP A 260 -2.44 13.04 11.28
C ASP A 260 -1.51 14.14 11.80
N LYS A 261 -1.99 14.98 12.75
CA LYS A 261 -1.16 16.03 13.37
C LYS A 261 0.05 15.47 14.11
N SER A 262 -0.09 14.31 14.73
CA SER A 262 1.02 13.62 15.40
C SER A 262 1.98 12.90 14.45
N CYS A 263 1.63 12.81 13.16
CA CYS A 263 2.32 12.00 12.15
C CYS A 263 2.50 10.54 12.58
N MET A 264 1.59 10.03 13.42
CA MET A 264 1.65 8.64 13.86
C MET A 264 1.56 7.67 12.69
N CYS A 265 0.66 7.97 11.73
CA CYS A 265 0.59 7.34 10.41
C CYS A 265 0.71 8.46 9.37
N GLN A 266 1.35 8.18 8.25
CA GLN A 266 1.69 9.19 7.25
C GLN A 266 1.82 8.56 5.86
N ILE A 267 1.59 9.35 4.82
CA ILE A 267 1.92 9.00 3.45
C ILE A 267 3.16 9.80 3.06
N ILE A 268 4.13 9.12 2.47
CA ILE A 268 5.39 9.72 2.02
C ILE A 268 5.47 9.60 0.51
N GLU A 269 5.81 10.69 -0.15
CA GLU A 269 6.10 10.75 -1.58
C GLU A 269 7.57 11.12 -1.77
N ILE A 270 8.27 10.35 -2.59
CA ILE A 270 9.65 10.62 -3.04
C ILE A 270 9.61 10.81 -4.55
N ARG A 271 10.22 11.88 -5.05
CA ARG A 271 10.50 12.06 -6.48
C ARG A 271 11.98 11.79 -6.74
N PHE A 272 12.26 11.07 -7.79
CA PHE A 272 13.61 10.86 -8.30
C PHE A 272 14.01 12.00 -9.26
N LYS A 273 15.31 12.23 -9.42
CA LYS A 273 15.84 13.19 -10.39
C LYS A 273 15.77 12.67 -11.80
#